data_127f8994b243c66d45235125b968dd76
#
_entry.id   127f8994b243c66d45235125b968dd76
#
_cell.length_a   1.000
_cell.length_b   1.000
_cell.length_c   1.000
_cell.angle_alpha   90.00
_cell.angle_beta   90.00
_cell.angle_gamma   90.00
#
_symmetry.space_group_name_H-M   'P 1'
#
loop_
_entity.id
_entity.type
_entity.pdbx_description
1 polymer ?
#
loop_
_entity_poly.entity_id
_entity_poly.type
_entity_poly.pdbx_seq_one_letter_code
_entity_poly.pdbx_strand_id
1 'polypeptide(L)'
;MGHWWTQEEITFLREIYPYHENKEIVKMVKDKFGLDVSIRSIQYVKQAYGIPDKVINSGCYKKGRVPWNKGKGMSEEIKEKVKDTWFKKGDLPQNHRPVGSTRITVDGYKEIKIKDPDKWQLYHRYIYEKEHGVTLTTKDIIIFADRDKTNFDADNLVKVSRANLAYLNKKGLIFKDKEVTKACVGISKLAVKVSNLKKDKKVKK
;
A
#
# COMPACT_ATOMS: atom_id res chain seq x y z
N MET A 1 -33.39 -22.92 23.69
CA MET A 1 -32.34 -22.97 24.72
C MET A 1 -31.06 -23.46 24.08
N GLY A 2 -29.90 -22.90 24.42
CA GLY A 2 -28.62 -23.39 23.88
C GLY A 2 -28.24 -24.74 24.51
N HIS A 3 -27.69 -25.66 23.74
CA HIS A 3 -27.21 -26.94 24.25
C HIS A 3 -25.93 -26.74 25.10
N TRP A 4 -25.89 -27.35 26.27
CA TRP A 4 -24.72 -27.38 27.14
C TRP A 4 -23.88 -28.62 26.78
N TRP A 5 -22.70 -28.36 26.23
CA TRP A 5 -21.83 -29.42 25.74
C TRP A 5 -21.15 -30.19 26.88
N THR A 6 -21.28 -31.49 26.87
CA THR A 6 -20.63 -32.40 27.83
C THR A 6 -19.17 -32.64 27.47
N GLN A 7 -18.38 -33.12 28.43
CA GLN A 7 -16.95 -33.41 28.17
C GLN A 7 -16.76 -34.50 27.12
N GLU A 8 -17.64 -35.46 27.02
CA GLU A 8 -17.62 -36.52 26.01
C GLU A 8 -17.88 -35.98 24.61
N GLU A 9 -18.87 -35.12 24.47
CA GLU A 9 -19.18 -34.46 23.19
C GLU A 9 -18.01 -33.56 22.69
N ILE A 10 -17.36 -32.83 23.62
CA ILE A 10 -16.20 -31.99 23.31
C ILE A 10 -15.02 -32.84 22.86
N THR A 11 -14.77 -33.98 23.57
CA THR A 11 -13.69 -34.90 23.20
C THR A 11 -13.93 -35.48 21.82
N PHE A 12 -15.15 -35.92 21.55
CA PHE A 12 -15.55 -36.43 20.23
C PHE A 12 -15.37 -35.36 19.13
N LEU A 13 -15.80 -34.13 19.36
CA LEU A 13 -15.57 -33.03 18.41
C LEU A 13 -14.08 -32.79 18.17
N ARG A 14 -13.24 -32.89 19.18
CA ARG A 14 -11.79 -32.71 19.04
C ARG A 14 -11.15 -33.77 18.15
N GLU A 15 -11.65 -35.00 18.17
CA GLU A 15 -11.19 -36.10 17.34
C GLU A 15 -11.60 -35.95 15.88
N ILE A 16 -12.84 -35.55 15.60
CA ILE A 16 -13.40 -35.53 14.24
C ILE A 16 -13.19 -34.21 13.51
N TYR A 17 -13.11 -33.07 14.24
CA TYR A 17 -13.09 -31.74 13.65
C TYR A 17 -11.94 -31.50 12.65
N PRO A 18 -10.73 -32.00 12.88
CA PRO A 18 -9.62 -31.80 11.93
C PRO A 18 -9.82 -32.48 10.57
N TYR A 19 -10.71 -33.48 10.48
CA TYR A 19 -10.83 -34.35 9.30
C TYR A 19 -12.14 -34.17 8.52
N HIS A 20 -13.18 -33.57 9.12
CA HIS A 20 -14.53 -33.53 8.54
C HIS A 20 -15.01 -32.09 8.31
N GLU A 21 -15.99 -31.95 7.41
CA GLU A 21 -16.65 -30.66 7.18
C GLU A 21 -17.73 -30.39 8.24
N ASN A 22 -17.99 -29.11 8.54
CA ASN A 22 -18.98 -28.74 9.53
C ASN A 22 -20.37 -29.39 9.30
N LYS A 23 -20.75 -29.57 8.04
CA LYS A 23 -22.01 -30.25 7.66
C LYS A 23 -22.00 -31.73 8.02
N GLU A 24 -20.86 -32.39 7.86
CA GLU A 24 -20.67 -33.80 8.20
C GLU A 24 -20.61 -33.96 9.72
N ILE A 25 -19.91 -33.07 10.42
CA ILE A 25 -19.81 -33.09 11.87
C ILE A 25 -21.18 -32.97 12.52
N VAL A 26 -22.08 -32.08 12.00
CA VAL A 26 -23.47 -31.98 12.48
C VAL A 26 -24.20 -33.33 12.37
N LYS A 27 -24.04 -34.06 11.26
CA LYS A 27 -24.65 -35.38 11.07
C LYS A 27 -24.06 -36.39 12.05
N MET A 28 -22.72 -36.44 12.18
CA MET A 28 -22.05 -37.37 13.10
C MET A 28 -22.43 -37.14 14.57
N VAL A 29 -22.59 -35.89 14.98
CA VAL A 29 -23.06 -35.55 16.36
C VAL A 29 -24.51 -35.99 16.54
N LYS A 30 -25.36 -35.81 15.52
CA LYS A 30 -26.74 -36.28 15.55
C LYS A 30 -26.82 -37.80 15.63
N ASP A 31 -26.02 -38.50 14.81
CA ASP A 31 -26.01 -39.98 14.77
C ASP A 31 -25.50 -40.59 16.07
N LYS A 32 -24.48 -39.99 16.71
CA LYS A 32 -23.86 -40.53 17.92
C LYS A 32 -24.56 -40.15 19.21
N PHE A 33 -25.03 -38.90 19.33
CA PHE A 33 -25.58 -38.36 20.56
C PHE A 33 -27.08 -38.00 20.48
N GLY A 34 -27.70 -38.15 19.29
CA GLY A 34 -29.09 -37.77 19.07
C GLY A 34 -29.35 -36.27 19.11
N LEU A 35 -28.29 -35.45 19.05
CA LEU A 35 -28.37 -34.00 19.20
C LEU A 35 -28.55 -33.30 17.86
N ASP A 36 -29.58 -32.47 17.76
CA ASP A 36 -29.81 -31.61 16.60
C ASP A 36 -29.19 -30.23 16.84
N VAL A 37 -27.93 -30.07 16.42
CA VAL A 37 -27.12 -28.85 16.63
C VAL A 37 -26.87 -28.11 15.33
N SER A 38 -26.79 -26.79 15.42
CA SER A 38 -26.47 -25.96 14.27
C SER A 38 -24.93 -25.92 14.02
N ILE A 39 -24.54 -25.62 12.78
CA ILE A 39 -23.12 -25.38 12.42
C ILE A 39 -22.51 -24.30 13.31
N ARG A 40 -23.30 -23.25 13.62
CA ARG A 40 -22.84 -22.14 14.48
C ARG A 40 -22.52 -22.61 15.90
N SER A 41 -23.30 -23.55 16.45
CA SER A 41 -23.05 -24.14 17.77
C SER A 41 -21.74 -24.91 17.80
N ILE A 42 -21.45 -25.71 16.75
CA ILE A 42 -20.18 -26.43 16.62
C ILE A 42 -19.00 -25.45 16.51
N GLN A 43 -19.13 -24.39 15.73
CA GLN A 43 -18.08 -23.37 15.57
C GLN A 43 -17.82 -22.63 16.90
N TYR A 44 -18.87 -22.37 17.67
CA TYR A 44 -18.73 -21.77 19.00
C TYR A 44 -17.94 -22.66 19.96
N VAL A 45 -18.29 -23.95 20.02
CA VAL A 45 -17.56 -24.94 20.85
C VAL A 45 -16.10 -25.05 20.42
N LYS A 46 -15.85 -25.09 19.11
CA LYS A 46 -14.48 -25.07 18.59
C LYS A 46 -13.67 -23.91 19.15
N GLN A 47 -14.23 -22.71 19.09
CA GLN A 47 -13.56 -21.51 19.57
C GLN A 47 -13.41 -21.50 21.11
N ALA A 48 -14.47 -21.88 21.83
CA ALA A 48 -14.50 -21.88 23.30
C ALA A 48 -13.52 -22.87 23.92
N TYR A 49 -13.34 -24.04 23.28
CA TYR A 49 -12.51 -25.13 23.80
C TYR A 49 -11.19 -25.34 23.03
N GLY A 50 -10.82 -24.39 22.14
CA GLY A 50 -9.56 -24.42 21.43
C GLY A 50 -9.36 -25.68 20.55
N ILE A 51 -10.41 -26.15 19.90
CA ILE A 51 -10.35 -27.31 18.99
C ILE A 51 -9.57 -26.89 17.73
N PRO A 52 -8.53 -27.62 17.30
CA PRO A 52 -7.70 -27.24 16.17
C PRO A 52 -8.51 -27.20 14.86
N ASP A 53 -8.08 -26.32 13.96
CA ASP A 53 -8.65 -26.22 12.62
C ASP A 53 -8.34 -27.46 11.77
N LYS A 54 -9.11 -27.62 10.69
CA LYS A 54 -8.86 -28.65 9.68
C LYS A 54 -7.37 -28.74 9.32
N VAL A 55 -6.85 -29.94 9.37
CA VAL A 55 -5.49 -30.24 8.87
C VAL A 55 -5.41 -30.05 7.35
N ILE A 56 -6.55 -30.16 6.66
CA ILE A 56 -6.63 -30.02 5.20
C ILE A 56 -7.05 -28.59 4.85
N ASN A 57 -6.09 -27.72 4.64
CA ASN A 57 -6.30 -26.42 3.97
C ASN A 57 -6.56 -26.67 2.48
N SER A 58 -7.83 -26.92 2.12
CA SER A 58 -8.26 -27.18 0.73
C SER A 58 -8.06 -25.99 -0.22
N GLY A 59 -7.66 -24.84 0.27
CA GLY A 59 -7.46 -23.61 -0.51
C GLY A 59 -6.04 -23.08 -0.57
N CYS A 60 -5.12 -23.56 0.26
CA CYS A 60 -3.75 -23.04 0.30
C CYS A 60 -2.77 -23.98 -0.42
N TYR A 61 -1.98 -23.42 -1.31
CA TYR A 61 -0.85 -24.15 -1.91
C TYR A 61 0.21 -24.43 -0.84
N LYS A 62 0.61 -25.71 -0.71
CA LYS A 62 1.74 -26.08 0.18
C LYS A 62 3.02 -25.40 -0.29
N LYS A 63 3.82 -24.87 0.66
CA LYS A 63 5.13 -24.30 0.36
C LYS A 63 5.99 -25.34 -0.39
N GLY A 64 6.51 -24.94 -1.57
CA GLY A 64 7.30 -25.83 -2.44
C GLY A 64 6.50 -26.60 -3.49
N ARG A 65 5.16 -26.45 -3.57
CA ARG A 65 4.38 -27.06 -4.64
C ARG A 65 4.81 -26.47 -5.99
N VAL A 66 5.18 -27.34 -6.90
CA VAL A 66 5.46 -26.97 -8.29
C VAL A 66 4.13 -26.91 -9.05
N PRO A 67 3.75 -25.78 -9.68
CA PRO A 67 2.56 -25.70 -10.52
C PRO A 67 2.65 -26.73 -11.65
N TRP A 68 1.51 -27.35 -12.01
CA TRP A 68 1.44 -28.38 -13.06
C TRP A 68 1.95 -27.92 -14.43
N ASN A 69 1.89 -26.61 -14.66
CA ASN A 69 2.33 -25.94 -15.90
C ASN A 69 3.72 -25.32 -15.81
N LYS A 70 4.46 -25.51 -14.71
CA LYS A 70 5.82 -24.96 -14.58
C LYS A 70 6.74 -25.57 -15.62
N GLY A 71 7.36 -24.73 -16.45
CA GLY A 71 8.22 -25.15 -17.56
C GLY A 71 7.49 -25.63 -18.79
N LYS A 72 6.15 -25.68 -18.78
CA LYS A 72 5.34 -25.99 -19.96
C LYS A 72 4.90 -24.69 -20.60
N GLY A 73 5.38 -24.40 -21.80
CA GLY A 73 4.85 -23.32 -22.62
C GLY A 73 3.40 -23.58 -23.03
N MET A 74 2.72 -22.54 -23.44
CA MET A 74 1.41 -22.64 -24.07
C MET A 74 1.51 -23.46 -25.35
N SER A 75 0.55 -24.37 -25.59
CA SER A 75 0.52 -25.13 -26.85
C SER A 75 0.34 -24.22 -28.07
N GLU A 76 0.87 -24.62 -29.22
CA GLU A 76 0.80 -23.81 -30.45
C GLU A 76 -0.66 -23.52 -30.87
N GLU A 77 -1.57 -24.46 -30.66
CA GLU A 77 -2.99 -24.25 -30.94
C GLU A 77 -3.60 -23.13 -30.09
N ILE A 78 -3.23 -23.07 -28.80
CA ILE A 78 -3.72 -22.01 -27.90
C ILE A 78 -3.06 -20.70 -28.27
N LYS A 79 -1.76 -20.71 -28.60
CA LYS A 79 -1.05 -19.50 -29.03
C LYS A 79 -1.71 -18.88 -30.26
N GLU A 80 -2.05 -19.70 -31.25
CA GLU A 80 -2.72 -19.23 -32.48
C GLU A 80 -4.08 -18.61 -32.16
N LYS A 81 -4.90 -19.25 -31.30
CA LYS A 81 -6.21 -18.72 -30.89
C LYS A 81 -6.17 -17.41 -30.15
N VAL A 82 -5.10 -17.16 -29.36
CA VAL A 82 -4.99 -15.95 -28.53
C VAL A 82 -4.04 -14.89 -29.12
N LYS A 83 -3.41 -15.18 -30.24
CA LYS A 83 -2.42 -14.30 -30.88
C LYS A 83 -2.95 -12.88 -31.15
N ASP A 84 -4.20 -12.77 -31.56
CA ASP A 84 -4.83 -11.48 -31.86
C ASP A 84 -5.16 -10.67 -30.60
N THR A 85 -5.20 -11.31 -29.43
CA THR A 85 -5.43 -10.65 -28.14
C THR A 85 -4.14 -10.18 -27.47
N TRP A 86 -2.98 -10.55 -28.00
CA TRP A 86 -1.69 -10.16 -27.41
C TRP A 86 -1.37 -8.71 -27.72
N PHE A 87 -0.89 -8.01 -26.71
CA PHE A 87 -0.35 -6.67 -26.88
C PHE A 87 0.86 -6.72 -27.81
N LYS A 88 0.81 -5.96 -28.88
CA LYS A 88 1.93 -5.77 -29.80
C LYS A 88 2.81 -4.64 -29.30
N LYS A 89 4.10 -4.66 -29.68
CA LYS A 89 5.02 -3.57 -29.34
C LYS A 89 4.48 -2.25 -29.95
N GLY A 90 4.15 -1.29 -29.07
CA GLY A 90 3.58 -0.01 -29.45
C GLY A 90 2.07 0.12 -29.19
N ASP A 91 1.37 -0.97 -28.84
CA ASP A 91 -0.03 -0.90 -28.45
C ASP A 91 -0.19 -0.07 -27.17
N LEU A 92 -1.14 0.83 -27.19
CA LEU A 92 -1.49 1.63 -26.02
C LEU A 92 -2.64 0.96 -25.27
N PRO A 93 -2.54 0.78 -23.93
CA PRO A 93 -3.64 0.24 -23.12
C PRO A 93 -4.90 1.11 -23.28
N GLN A 94 -6.09 0.51 -23.13
CA GLN A 94 -7.38 1.24 -23.21
C GLN A 94 -7.46 2.42 -22.22
N ASN A 95 -6.78 2.33 -21.07
CA ASN A 95 -6.70 3.38 -20.07
C ASN A 95 -5.50 4.32 -20.24
N HIS A 96 -4.85 4.29 -21.42
CA HIS A 96 -3.74 5.19 -21.72
C HIS A 96 -4.17 6.65 -21.61
N ARG A 97 -3.39 7.42 -20.87
CA ARG A 97 -3.55 8.87 -20.78
C ARG A 97 -2.45 9.55 -21.59
N PRO A 98 -2.79 10.51 -22.48
CA PRO A 98 -1.79 11.23 -23.26
C PRO A 98 -0.88 12.07 -22.36
N VAL A 99 0.30 12.44 -22.88
CA VAL A 99 1.22 13.37 -22.22
C VAL A 99 0.50 14.71 -21.99
N GLY A 100 0.68 15.31 -20.80
CA GLY A 100 -0.05 16.51 -20.36
C GLY A 100 -1.30 16.20 -19.53
N SER A 101 -1.82 14.97 -19.53
CA SER A 101 -2.94 14.59 -18.65
C SER A 101 -2.55 14.78 -17.18
N THR A 102 -3.55 15.14 -16.36
CA THR A 102 -3.37 15.30 -14.92
C THR A 102 -4.20 14.29 -14.14
N ARG A 103 -3.73 13.94 -12.94
CA ARG A 103 -4.43 13.10 -11.96
C ARG A 103 -4.18 13.63 -10.55
N ILE A 104 -5.04 13.24 -9.61
CA ILE A 104 -4.86 13.51 -8.18
C ILE A 104 -4.46 12.19 -7.52
N THR A 105 -3.40 12.22 -6.72
CA THR A 105 -2.94 11.07 -5.93
C THR A 105 -3.83 10.86 -4.70
N VAL A 106 -3.72 9.69 -4.07
CA VAL A 106 -4.42 9.39 -2.80
C VAL A 106 -4.08 10.41 -1.71
N ASP A 107 -2.85 10.93 -1.71
CA ASP A 107 -2.39 11.97 -0.76
C ASP A 107 -2.88 13.39 -1.11
N GLY A 108 -3.71 13.53 -2.15
CA GLY A 108 -4.28 14.81 -2.59
C GLY A 108 -3.32 15.71 -3.39
N TYR A 109 -2.19 15.17 -3.87
CA TYR A 109 -1.31 15.93 -4.76
C TYR A 109 -1.71 15.76 -6.23
N LYS A 110 -1.64 16.86 -6.99
CA LYS A 110 -1.82 16.83 -8.43
C LYS A 110 -0.54 16.37 -9.11
N GLU A 111 -0.64 15.47 -10.07
CA GLU A 111 0.44 15.01 -10.93
C GLU A 111 0.11 15.30 -12.40
N ILE A 112 1.15 15.46 -13.20
CA ILE A 112 1.10 15.61 -14.66
C ILE A 112 1.92 14.51 -15.33
N LYS A 113 1.40 13.97 -16.41
CA LYS A 113 2.13 13.02 -17.24
C LYS A 113 3.11 13.75 -18.14
N ILE A 114 4.40 13.48 -17.99
CA ILE A 114 5.47 14.16 -18.73
C ILE A 114 6.02 13.35 -19.89
N LYS A 115 5.87 12.02 -19.87
CA LYS A 115 6.38 11.12 -20.93
C LYS A 115 5.67 9.77 -20.90
N ASP A 116 5.52 9.17 -22.10
CA ASP A 116 5.08 7.78 -22.24
C ASP A 116 6.19 6.77 -21.84
N PRO A 117 5.83 5.55 -21.41
CA PRO A 117 4.46 5.04 -21.26
C PRO A 117 3.76 5.55 -20.01
N ASP A 118 4.44 5.77 -18.90
CA ASP A 118 3.81 6.10 -17.59
C ASP A 118 4.72 6.95 -16.69
N LYS A 119 5.38 7.96 -17.25
CA LYS A 119 6.21 8.86 -16.45
C LYS A 119 5.40 10.06 -15.98
N TRP A 120 5.14 10.10 -14.66
CA TRP A 120 4.41 11.15 -13.97
C TRP A 120 5.34 11.99 -13.11
N GLN A 121 4.99 13.26 -12.95
CA GLN A 121 5.69 14.19 -12.06
C GLN A 121 4.68 14.98 -11.25
N LEU A 122 5.01 15.29 -10.00
CA LEU A 122 4.19 16.16 -9.16
C LEU A 122 4.04 17.54 -9.83
N TYR A 123 2.80 18.01 -9.96
CA TYR A 123 2.47 19.21 -10.72
C TYR A 123 3.17 20.46 -10.20
N HIS A 124 3.28 20.63 -8.87
CA HIS A 124 3.98 21.76 -8.28
C HIS A 124 5.48 21.77 -8.61
N ARG A 125 6.13 20.57 -8.77
CA ARG A 125 7.51 20.49 -9.23
C ARG A 125 7.66 20.89 -10.69
N TYR A 126 6.71 20.43 -11.53
CA TYR A 126 6.68 20.79 -12.94
C TYR A 126 6.49 22.31 -13.14
N ILE A 127 5.57 22.94 -12.41
CA ILE A 127 5.38 24.41 -12.44
C ILE A 127 6.66 25.12 -11.98
N TYR A 128 7.25 24.70 -10.86
CA TYR A 128 8.49 25.31 -10.36
C TYR A 128 9.62 25.24 -11.38
N GLU A 129 9.84 24.07 -12.03
CA GLU A 129 10.85 23.90 -13.06
C GLU A 129 10.61 24.83 -14.26
N LYS A 130 9.34 24.93 -14.70
CA LYS A 130 8.95 25.76 -15.83
C LYS A 130 9.16 27.25 -15.55
N GLU A 131 8.75 27.74 -14.40
CA GLU A 131 8.83 29.16 -14.03
C GLU A 131 10.28 29.61 -13.77
N HIS A 132 11.11 28.76 -13.17
CA HIS A 132 12.47 29.13 -12.81
C HIS A 132 13.51 28.66 -13.82
N GLY A 133 13.12 27.94 -14.87
CA GLY A 133 14.05 27.41 -15.89
C GLY A 133 15.08 26.42 -15.34
N VAL A 134 14.78 25.71 -14.25
CA VAL A 134 15.70 24.81 -13.55
C VAL A 134 15.20 23.37 -13.58
N THR A 135 16.10 22.41 -13.63
CA THR A 135 15.76 20.99 -13.46
C THR A 135 15.95 20.59 -12.01
N LEU A 136 14.91 20.03 -11.39
CA LEU A 136 14.95 19.59 -10.00
C LEU A 136 15.51 18.17 -9.88
N THR A 137 16.41 17.99 -8.93
CA THR A 137 16.93 16.67 -8.56
C THR A 137 16.03 15.98 -7.54
N THR A 138 16.28 14.71 -7.25
CA THR A 138 15.57 13.96 -6.18
C THR A 138 15.82 14.50 -4.78
N LYS A 139 16.87 15.31 -4.60
CA LYS A 139 17.22 15.94 -3.32
C LYS A 139 16.48 17.26 -3.09
N ASP A 140 15.98 17.87 -4.16
CA ASP A 140 15.25 19.14 -4.10
C ASP A 140 13.80 18.88 -3.72
N ILE A 141 13.32 19.57 -2.71
CA ILE A 141 11.94 19.49 -2.24
C ILE A 141 11.28 20.84 -2.49
N ILE A 142 10.10 20.81 -3.09
CA ILE A 142 9.25 22.00 -3.24
C ILE A 142 8.12 21.89 -2.24
N ILE A 143 7.91 22.93 -1.46
CA ILE A 143 6.83 23.05 -0.48
C ILE A 143 5.86 24.14 -0.89
N PHE A 144 4.61 24.00 -0.49
CA PHE A 144 3.59 25.05 -0.56
C PHE A 144 3.75 25.94 0.67
N ALA A 145 4.03 27.22 0.45
CA ALA A 145 4.30 28.14 1.55
C ALA A 145 3.06 28.44 2.42
N ASP A 146 1.87 28.37 1.82
CA ASP A 146 0.56 28.55 2.47
C ASP A 146 -0.09 27.24 3.00
N ARG A 147 0.57 26.08 2.80
CA ARG A 147 0.04 24.73 3.05
C ARG A 147 -1.13 24.30 2.14
N ASP A 148 -1.51 25.07 1.17
CA ASP A 148 -2.55 24.70 0.23
C ASP A 148 -1.96 23.96 -0.98
N LYS A 149 -2.27 22.67 -1.09
CA LYS A 149 -1.80 21.80 -2.18
C LYS A 149 -2.42 22.11 -3.53
N THR A 150 -3.42 22.99 -3.55
CA THR A 150 -4.13 23.41 -4.77
C THR A 150 -3.62 24.75 -5.32
N ASN A 151 -2.88 25.49 -4.52
CA ASN A 151 -2.31 26.78 -4.91
C ASN A 151 -0.95 26.60 -5.60
N PHE A 152 -0.94 26.62 -6.93
CA PHE A 152 0.25 26.45 -7.77
C PHE A 152 0.91 27.76 -8.20
N ASP A 153 0.62 28.87 -7.55
CA ASP A 153 1.27 30.15 -7.83
C ASP A 153 2.79 29.98 -7.64
N ALA A 154 3.58 30.48 -8.60
CA ALA A 154 5.02 30.38 -8.56
C ALA A 154 5.62 30.97 -7.26
N ASP A 155 5.02 32.07 -6.78
CA ASP A 155 5.40 32.73 -5.52
C ASP A 155 5.09 31.91 -4.27
N ASN A 156 4.14 30.97 -4.34
CA ASN A 156 3.78 30.06 -3.26
C ASN A 156 4.68 28.81 -3.19
N LEU A 157 5.40 28.51 -4.25
CA LEU A 157 6.23 27.32 -4.37
C LEU A 157 7.68 27.65 -3.94
N VAL A 158 8.14 27.02 -2.86
CA VAL A 158 9.46 27.33 -2.29
C VAL A 158 10.35 26.08 -2.29
N LYS A 159 11.55 26.22 -2.86
CA LYS A 159 12.56 25.16 -2.85
C LYS A 159 13.29 25.10 -1.52
N VAL A 160 13.33 23.92 -0.92
CA VAL A 160 14.01 23.63 0.34
C VAL A 160 14.85 22.36 0.25
N SER A 161 15.89 22.27 1.07
CA SER A 161 16.63 21.02 1.27
C SER A 161 15.94 20.12 2.28
N ARG A 162 16.26 18.81 2.29
CA ARG A 162 15.76 17.88 3.32
C ARG A 162 16.07 18.34 4.74
N ALA A 163 17.25 18.88 4.97
CA ALA A 163 17.67 19.38 6.28
C ALA A 163 16.82 20.58 6.72
N ASN A 164 16.55 21.51 5.80
CA ASN A 164 15.71 22.67 6.07
C ASN A 164 14.27 22.25 6.35
N LEU A 165 13.70 21.32 5.54
CA LEU A 165 12.36 20.80 5.78
C LEU A 165 12.24 20.10 7.12
N ALA A 166 13.24 19.27 7.48
CA ALA A 166 13.27 18.61 8.79
C ALA A 166 13.29 19.62 9.95
N TYR A 167 14.05 20.71 9.81
CA TYR A 167 14.07 21.80 10.79
C TYR A 167 12.71 22.50 10.89
N LEU A 168 12.11 22.85 9.75
CA LEU A 168 10.78 23.50 9.69
C LEU A 168 9.71 22.64 10.35
N ASN A 169 9.66 21.35 10.01
CA ASN A 169 8.69 20.41 10.58
C ASN A 169 8.91 20.20 12.08
N LYS A 170 10.17 20.03 12.54
CA LYS A 170 10.50 19.87 13.96
C LYS A 170 10.08 21.08 14.81
N LYS A 171 10.15 22.27 14.22
CA LYS A 171 9.82 23.53 14.91
C LYS A 171 8.40 24.03 14.63
N GLY A 172 7.62 23.36 13.79
CA GLY A 172 6.28 23.77 13.41
C GLY A 172 6.24 25.11 12.64
N LEU A 173 7.27 25.41 11.85
CA LEU A 173 7.49 26.70 11.20
C LEU A 173 6.91 26.77 9.77
N ILE A 174 5.90 25.99 9.44
CA ILE A 174 5.15 26.11 8.20
C ILE A 174 3.74 26.60 8.58
N PHE A 175 3.36 27.76 8.08
CA PHE A 175 2.11 28.45 8.43
C PHE A 175 1.15 28.49 7.23
N LYS A 176 -0.08 28.98 7.44
CA LYS A 176 -1.02 29.26 6.34
C LYS A 176 -0.65 30.57 5.59
N ASP A 177 0.12 31.43 6.23
CA ASP A 177 0.65 32.64 5.64
C ASP A 177 1.95 32.33 4.90
N LYS A 178 1.96 32.58 3.59
CA LYS A 178 3.11 32.29 2.71
C LYS A 178 4.34 33.12 3.06
N GLU A 179 4.16 34.41 3.44
CA GLU A 179 5.30 35.31 3.74
C GLU A 179 5.97 34.89 5.05
N VAL A 180 5.19 34.54 6.07
CA VAL A 180 5.72 34.01 7.33
C VAL A 180 6.48 32.71 7.08
N THR A 181 5.93 31.81 6.29
CA THR A 181 6.61 30.54 5.95
C THR A 181 7.92 30.79 5.17
N LYS A 182 7.93 31.70 4.21
CA LYS A 182 9.16 32.09 3.48
C LYS A 182 10.23 32.66 4.41
N ALA A 183 9.87 33.53 5.34
CA ALA A 183 10.79 34.03 6.36
C ALA A 183 11.36 32.89 7.22
N CYS A 184 10.51 31.93 7.61
CA CYS A 184 10.92 30.75 8.36
C CYS A 184 11.86 29.82 7.55
N VAL A 185 11.68 29.72 6.24
CA VAL A 185 12.64 29.04 5.36
C VAL A 185 14.01 29.72 5.41
N GLY A 186 14.07 31.05 5.42
CA GLY A 186 15.30 31.80 5.64
C GLY A 186 15.98 31.45 6.96
N ILE A 187 15.24 31.46 8.05
CA ILE A 187 15.71 31.06 9.38
C ILE A 187 16.24 29.61 9.37
N SER A 188 15.51 28.69 8.74
CA SER A 188 15.94 27.28 8.65
C SER A 188 17.28 27.12 7.92
N LYS A 189 17.51 27.87 6.85
CA LYS A 189 18.78 27.86 6.11
C LYS A 189 19.95 28.30 6.99
N LEU A 190 19.77 29.36 7.78
CA LEU A 190 20.77 29.84 8.75
C LEU A 190 21.02 28.82 9.84
N ALA A 191 19.97 28.26 10.44
CA ALA A 191 20.08 27.28 11.52
C ALA A 191 20.84 26.00 11.08
N VAL A 192 20.53 25.49 9.89
CA VAL A 192 21.23 24.33 9.31
C VAL A 192 22.69 24.66 9.03
N LYS A 193 22.98 25.84 8.50
CA LYS A 193 24.37 26.29 8.23
C LYS A 193 25.18 26.39 9.54
N VAL A 194 24.62 26.97 10.57
CA VAL A 194 25.27 27.06 11.91
C VAL A 194 25.53 25.66 12.48
N SER A 195 24.57 24.75 12.35
CA SER A 195 24.72 23.36 12.82
C SER A 195 25.87 22.63 12.11
N ASN A 196 26.01 22.82 10.81
CA ASN A 196 27.10 22.22 10.03
C ASN A 196 28.46 22.77 10.41
N LEU A 197 28.58 24.10 10.57
CA LEU A 197 29.84 24.75 11.02
C LEU A 197 30.27 24.26 12.41
N LYS A 198 29.32 24.00 13.31
CA LYS A 198 29.62 23.43 14.63
C LYS A 198 30.13 22.00 14.57
N LYS A 199 29.63 21.20 13.63
CA LYS A 199 30.08 19.82 13.39
C LYS A 199 31.50 19.82 12.83
N ASP A 200 31.79 20.66 11.85
CA ASP A 200 33.10 20.77 11.22
C ASP A 200 34.20 21.17 12.23
N LYS A 201 33.87 22.06 13.16
CA LYS A 201 34.79 22.42 14.26
C LYS A 201 35.05 21.32 15.26
N LYS A 202 34.08 20.36 15.46
CA LYS A 202 34.27 19.21 16.34
C LYS A 202 35.12 18.10 15.71
N VAL A 203 35.12 17.99 14.39
CA VAL A 203 35.89 16.96 13.64
C VAL A 203 37.37 17.38 13.50
N LYS A 204 37.67 18.69 13.61
CA LYS A 204 39.03 19.24 13.51
C LYS A 204 39.75 19.34 14.86
N LYS A 205 39.14 18.92 15.93
CA LYS A 205 39.74 18.69 17.26
C LYS A 205 39.89 17.22 17.54
#